data_508d654c5b35c35b34917884b7402cb5
#
_entry.id   508d654c5b35c35b34917884b7402cb5
#
_cell.length_a   1.000
_cell.length_b   1.000
_cell.length_c   1.000
_cell.angle_alpha   90.00
_cell.angle_beta   90.00
_cell.angle_gamma   90.00
#
_symmetry.space_group_name_H-M   'P 1'
#
loop_
_entity.id
_entity.type
_entity.pdbx_description
1 polymer ?
#
loop_
_entity_poly.entity_id
_entity_poly.type
_entity_poly.pdbx_seq_one_letter_code
_entity_poly.pdbx_strand_id
1 'polypeptide(L)'
;IDVTPRPNPEDGTVDLEYYVEETSSDQIELSGGWGGGRIIGTVGLVFNNFSTRNFFNKDAWQPLPTGDGQQLSLRAQTYGRGYMSYSLSFTEPWLGRQRPNALNLSLYSTRHRRNVPKDHDNYGYYSILGSSVGLSKRLRVPDDYFFLRQSINYQHYEMDNSPIRFLFDKGSSNNLSYQIGFGRNSIDAPLFPRRGSEVSVSLQLTPPYSLFSDADYTQKSRDEKFEWLEYHKWNFKSDWYTSIVGDLVLATKIRFGFLGYYNSDIGQPPFERFYLGGDGLTGWEIDGREVIALRGYDDYSLTPMDERNQPIGGNMYNRYSAELRYPISLNPQATVYALAFVEAGNSWLQFDNFNPFDVRRSAGFGARIFLPMFGLLGIDWGYGFDEIPGMPGANEGQFHFSIGQEID
;
A
#
# COMPACT_ATOMS: atom_id res chain seq x y z
N ILE A 1 -1.15 28.12 -16.46
CA ILE A 1 -2.44 28.23 -17.18
C ILE A 1 -3.03 29.60 -16.82
N ASP A 2 -3.25 30.45 -17.80
CA ASP A 2 -3.97 31.69 -17.64
C ASP A 2 -5.34 31.54 -18.31
N VAL A 3 -6.39 32.12 -17.68
CA VAL A 3 -7.76 31.98 -18.16
C VAL A 3 -8.34 33.40 -18.32
N THR A 4 -8.62 33.76 -19.55
CA THR A 4 -9.21 35.08 -19.86
C THR A 4 -10.68 34.89 -20.24
N PRO A 5 -11.65 35.38 -19.44
CA PRO A 5 -13.05 35.37 -19.81
C PRO A 5 -13.36 36.49 -20.81
N ARG A 6 -13.99 36.14 -21.94
CA ARG A 6 -14.49 37.09 -22.95
C ARG A 6 -16.02 37.00 -22.96
N PRO A 7 -16.70 38.02 -22.38
CA PRO A 7 -18.17 38.09 -22.48
C PRO A 7 -18.63 38.23 -23.93
N ASN A 8 -19.60 37.45 -24.34
CA ASN A 8 -20.27 37.61 -25.61
C ASN A 8 -21.64 38.29 -25.36
N PRO A 9 -21.80 39.58 -25.69
CA PRO A 9 -23.03 40.33 -25.44
C PRO A 9 -24.21 39.87 -26.32
N GLU A 10 -23.95 39.18 -27.42
CA GLU A 10 -25.00 38.81 -28.40
C GLU A 10 -25.86 37.62 -27.94
N ASP A 11 -25.27 36.69 -27.22
CA ASP A 11 -25.96 35.49 -26.75
C ASP A 11 -25.96 35.32 -25.21
N GLY A 12 -25.35 36.26 -24.49
CA GLY A 12 -25.25 36.26 -23.03
C GLY A 12 -24.34 35.14 -22.46
N THR A 13 -23.48 34.57 -23.29
CA THR A 13 -22.48 33.59 -22.88
C THR A 13 -21.12 34.20 -22.53
N VAL A 14 -20.22 33.42 -21.99
CA VAL A 14 -18.84 33.83 -21.75
C VAL A 14 -17.93 32.79 -22.41
N ASP A 15 -17.11 33.25 -23.37
CA ASP A 15 -16.03 32.44 -23.94
C ASP A 15 -14.85 32.43 -22.97
N LEU A 16 -14.37 31.25 -22.62
CA LEU A 16 -13.17 31.08 -21.79
C LEU A 16 -11.98 30.76 -22.68
N GLU A 17 -11.04 31.69 -22.75
CA GLU A 17 -9.79 31.48 -23.49
C GLU A 17 -8.69 31.00 -22.52
N TYR A 18 -8.19 29.76 -22.75
CA TYR A 18 -7.14 29.15 -21.94
C TYR A 18 -5.80 29.32 -22.64
N TYR A 19 -4.88 30.03 -22.03
CA TYR A 19 -3.49 30.06 -22.45
C TYR A 19 -2.72 28.97 -21.67
N VAL A 20 -2.21 27.97 -22.39
CA VAL A 20 -1.43 26.90 -21.82
C VAL A 20 -0.02 26.89 -22.38
N GLU A 21 0.96 26.82 -21.51
CA GLU A 21 2.36 26.64 -21.87
C GLU A 21 2.73 25.18 -21.52
N GLU A 22 3.25 24.47 -22.51
CA GLU A 22 3.73 23.09 -22.28
C GLU A 22 5.03 23.14 -21.50
N THR A 23 5.00 22.57 -20.29
CA THR A 23 6.19 22.34 -19.47
C THR A 23 6.39 20.86 -19.26
N SER A 24 7.64 20.42 -19.06
CA SER A 24 7.90 19.03 -18.72
C SER A 24 7.18 18.67 -17.42
N SER A 25 6.39 17.60 -17.46
CA SER A 25 5.69 17.03 -16.30
C SER A 25 6.46 15.87 -15.67
N ASP A 26 7.66 15.60 -16.17
CA ASP A 26 8.51 14.56 -15.66
C ASP A 26 9.02 14.91 -14.26
N GLN A 27 9.12 13.90 -13.42
CA GLN A 27 9.46 14.09 -12.01
C GLN A 27 10.61 13.18 -11.61
N ILE A 28 11.50 13.73 -10.81
CA ILE A 28 12.49 12.95 -10.07
C ILE A 28 11.98 12.84 -8.64
N GLU A 29 11.68 11.63 -8.23
CA GLU A 29 11.30 11.34 -6.84
C GLU A 29 12.57 11.04 -6.06
N LEU A 30 12.79 11.81 -5.01
CA LEU A 30 13.82 11.53 -4.02
C LEU A 30 13.13 11.50 -2.67
N SER A 31 13.15 10.37 -2.02
CA SER A 31 12.66 10.27 -0.65
C SER A 31 13.70 9.59 0.22
N GLY A 32 13.79 10.04 1.45
CA GLY A 32 14.65 9.45 2.43
C GLY A 32 14.02 9.59 3.81
N GLY A 33 14.20 8.59 4.65
CA GLY A 33 13.64 8.57 5.99
C GLY A 33 14.46 7.74 6.94
N TRP A 34 14.10 7.84 8.20
CA TRP A 34 14.65 7.02 9.26
C TRP A 34 13.49 6.24 9.89
N GLY A 35 13.58 4.91 9.89
CA GLY A 35 12.59 4.04 10.50
C GLY A 35 13.24 2.74 10.97
N GLY A 36 12.81 2.19 12.11
CA GLY A 36 13.35 0.96 12.68
C GLY A 36 14.87 0.96 12.86
N GLY A 37 15.47 2.13 13.17
CA GLY A 37 16.93 2.28 13.34
C GLY A 37 17.73 2.26 12.04
N ARG A 38 17.11 2.41 10.87
CA ARG A 38 17.76 2.34 9.55
C ARG A 38 17.38 3.52 8.67
N ILE A 39 18.21 3.82 7.67
CA ILE A 39 17.93 4.83 6.64
C ILE A 39 17.23 4.14 5.49
N ILE A 40 16.09 4.70 5.09
CA ILE A 40 15.34 4.32 3.89
C ILE A 40 15.67 5.36 2.81
N GLY A 41 15.93 4.91 1.60
CA GLY A 41 16.13 5.81 0.47
C GLY A 41 15.40 5.29 -0.76
N THR A 42 14.69 6.19 -1.45
CA THR A 42 14.05 5.90 -2.75
C THR A 42 14.51 6.92 -3.77
N VAL A 43 14.87 6.45 -4.93
CA VAL A 43 15.11 7.26 -6.13
C VAL A 43 14.14 6.78 -7.20
N GLY A 44 13.36 7.70 -7.74
CA GLY A 44 12.39 7.43 -8.80
C GLY A 44 12.51 8.42 -9.96
N LEU A 45 12.22 7.93 -11.15
CA LEU A 45 12.04 8.73 -12.37
C LEU A 45 10.62 8.45 -12.88
N VAL A 46 9.82 9.48 -13.01
CA VAL A 46 8.44 9.40 -13.49
C VAL A 46 8.27 10.27 -14.72
N PHE A 47 7.97 9.64 -15.84
CA PHE A 47 7.70 10.28 -17.14
C PHE A 47 6.19 10.29 -17.35
N ASN A 48 5.55 11.45 -17.24
CA ASN A 48 4.09 11.59 -17.26
C ASN A 48 3.48 11.79 -18.65
N ASN A 49 4.30 11.98 -19.67
CA ASN A 49 3.84 12.16 -21.05
C ASN A 49 4.50 11.14 -22.00
N PHE A 50 4.77 9.93 -21.51
CA PHE A 50 5.39 8.89 -22.32
C PHE A 50 4.48 8.47 -23.50
N SER A 51 5.08 8.06 -24.60
CA SER A 51 4.39 7.60 -25.80
C SER A 51 4.99 6.31 -26.35
N THR A 52 4.26 5.22 -26.27
CA THR A 52 4.65 3.96 -26.92
C THR A 52 4.60 4.05 -28.44
N ARG A 53 3.74 4.91 -29.02
CA ARG A 53 3.64 5.10 -30.47
C ARG A 53 4.82 5.84 -31.05
N ASN A 54 5.33 6.82 -30.32
CA ASN A 54 6.46 7.62 -30.75
C ASN A 54 7.81 6.94 -30.46
N PHE A 55 7.81 5.68 -30.03
CA PHE A 55 9.05 4.96 -29.70
C PHE A 55 10.06 4.93 -30.85
N PHE A 56 9.59 4.86 -32.10
CA PHE A 56 10.43 4.87 -33.30
C PHE A 56 10.57 6.27 -33.95
N ASN A 57 9.93 7.30 -33.39
CA ASN A 57 10.02 8.67 -33.87
C ASN A 57 11.04 9.45 -33.02
N LYS A 58 12.25 9.63 -33.53
CA LYS A 58 13.35 10.29 -32.80
C LYS A 58 13.06 11.75 -32.45
N ASP A 59 12.26 12.44 -33.26
CA ASP A 59 11.94 13.85 -33.03
C ASP A 59 11.04 14.06 -31.80
N ALA A 60 10.38 13.02 -31.34
CA ALA A 60 9.52 13.04 -30.14
C ALA A 60 10.26 12.67 -28.84
N TRP A 61 11.58 12.44 -28.87
CA TRP A 61 12.36 12.05 -27.69
C TRP A 61 12.87 13.23 -26.87
N GLN A 62 12.38 13.35 -25.55
CA GLN A 62 12.72 14.43 -24.62
C GLN A 62 12.71 13.99 -23.14
N PRO A 63 13.62 13.23 -22.59
CA PRO A 63 14.63 12.30 -23.15
C PRO A 63 14.04 10.97 -23.62
N LEU A 64 12.79 10.65 -23.29
CA LEU A 64 12.03 9.49 -23.76
C LEU A 64 10.96 9.95 -24.76
N PRO A 65 10.40 9.01 -25.58
CA PRO A 65 9.32 9.36 -26.48
C PRO A 65 8.11 9.92 -25.73
N THR A 66 7.63 11.08 -26.16
CA THR A 66 6.53 11.81 -25.52
C THR A 66 5.34 11.98 -26.46
N GLY A 67 4.15 12.31 -25.92
CA GLY A 67 2.98 12.76 -26.68
C GLY A 67 1.68 12.00 -26.48
N ASP A 68 1.64 10.86 -25.76
CA ASP A 68 0.39 10.09 -25.54
C ASP A 68 -0.15 10.22 -24.10
N GLY A 69 0.52 10.93 -23.21
CA GLY A 69 0.09 11.06 -21.81
C GLY A 69 0.13 9.77 -21.01
N GLN A 70 0.90 8.77 -21.51
CA GLN A 70 1.17 7.56 -20.77
C GLN A 70 2.18 7.85 -19.65
N GLN A 71 2.13 7.08 -18.58
CA GLN A 71 3.09 7.22 -17.48
C GLN A 71 4.04 6.04 -17.47
N LEU A 72 5.33 6.32 -17.42
CA LEU A 72 6.39 5.34 -17.19
C LEU A 72 7.14 5.71 -15.92
N SER A 73 7.24 4.79 -14.97
CA SER A 73 7.94 5.03 -13.70
C SER A 73 9.01 3.95 -13.48
N LEU A 74 10.18 4.41 -13.09
CA LEU A 74 11.32 3.58 -12.69
C LEU A 74 11.66 3.96 -11.25
N ARG A 75 11.70 3.01 -10.33
CA ARG A 75 12.07 3.26 -8.94
C ARG A 75 13.12 2.27 -8.45
N ALA A 76 14.06 2.79 -7.68
CA ALA A 76 15.00 2.00 -6.89
C ALA A 76 14.89 2.41 -5.44
N GLN A 77 14.74 1.44 -4.55
CA GLN A 77 14.56 1.66 -3.13
C GLN A 77 15.56 0.80 -2.35
N THR A 78 16.12 1.38 -1.29
CA THR A 78 17.00 0.68 -0.37
C THR A 78 16.60 0.93 1.08
N TYR A 79 16.79 -0.08 1.91
CA TYR A 79 16.55 -0.03 3.35
C TYR A 79 17.80 -0.54 4.07
N GLY A 80 18.76 0.34 4.22
CA GLY A 80 20.09 -0.03 4.70
C GLY A 80 20.81 -0.99 3.73
N ARG A 81 21.82 -1.71 4.23
CA ARG A 81 22.67 -2.59 3.38
C ARG A 81 22.04 -3.91 3.01
N GLY A 82 20.95 -4.30 3.67
CA GLY A 82 20.35 -5.63 3.51
C GLY A 82 19.19 -5.70 2.53
N TYR A 83 18.60 -4.56 2.17
CA TYR A 83 17.40 -4.52 1.35
C TYR A 83 17.60 -3.67 0.10
N MET A 84 17.10 -4.17 -1.02
CA MET A 84 17.08 -3.47 -2.30
C MET A 84 15.84 -3.89 -3.12
N SER A 85 15.13 -2.91 -3.64
CA SER A 85 13.99 -3.12 -4.52
C SER A 85 14.09 -2.27 -5.77
N TYR A 86 13.72 -2.83 -6.91
CA TYR A 86 13.61 -2.15 -8.19
C TYR A 86 12.20 -2.37 -8.72
N SER A 87 11.59 -1.34 -9.25
CA SER A 87 10.31 -1.46 -9.92
C SER A 87 10.25 -0.64 -11.20
N LEU A 88 9.56 -1.20 -12.17
CA LEU A 88 9.18 -0.57 -13.44
C LEU A 88 7.67 -0.64 -13.53
N SER A 89 7.01 0.50 -13.72
CA SER A 89 5.57 0.54 -13.95
C SER A 89 5.23 1.38 -15.17
N PHE A 90 4.23 0.92 -15.90
CA PHE A 90 3.68 1.59 -17.06
C PHE A 90 2.16 1.72 -16.89
N THR A 91 1.62 2.90 -17.13
CA THR A 91 0.19 3.17 -17.08
C THR A 91 -0.27 3.84 -18.38
N GLU A 92 -1.22 3.20 -19.06
CA GLU A 92 -2.00 3.81 -20.13
C GLU A 92 -3.35 4.26 -19.54
N PRO A 93 -3.57 5.57 -19.30
CA PRO A 93 -4.77 6.04 -18.58
C PRO A 93 -6.05 6.00 -19.44
N TRP A 94 -5.92 5.92 -20.76
CA TRP A 94 -7.03 5.98 -21.71
C TRP A 94 -7.02 4.80 -22.69
N LEU A 95 -6.94 3.59 -22.18
CA LEU A 95 -6.97 2.39 -23.03
C LEU A 95 -8.24 2.37 -23.90
N GLY A 96 -8.01 2.36 -25.22
CA GLY A 96 -9.09 2.46 -26.21
C GLY A 96 -9.61 3.87 -26.45
N ARG A 97 -9.02 4.92 -25.86
CA ARG A 97 -9.19 6.37 -26.12
C ARG A 97 -10.61 6.95 -25.93
N GLN A 98 -11.62 6.13 -25.75
CA GLN A 98 -13.00 6.58 -25.62
C GLN A 98 -13.47 6.77 -24.18
N ARG A 99 -12.79 6.10 -23.24
CA ARG A 99 -13.15 6.10 -21.81
C ARG A 99 -11.90 6.05 -20.96
N PRO A 100 -11.93 6.58 -19.73
CA PRO A 100 -10.84 6.52 -18.80
C PRO A 100 -10.69 5.11 -18.19
N ASN A 101 -10.36 4.14 -19.03
CA ASN A 101 -9.99 2.80 -18.61
C ASN A 101 -8.44 2.78 -18.53
N ALA A 102 -7.88 2.61 -17.35
CA ALA A 102 -6.44 2.58 -17.20
C ALA A 102 -5.92 1.15 -17.24
N LEU A 103 -4.94 0.90 -18.11
CA LEU A 103 -4.12 -0.31 -18.10
C LEU A 103 -2.85 -0.04 -17.31
N ASN A 104 -2.57 -0.90 -16.34
CA ASN A 104 -1.37 -0.83 -15.52
C ASN A 104 -0.55 -2.09 -15.73
N LEU A 105 0.73 -1.93 -16.03
CA LEU A 105 1.71 -3.01 -16.10
C LEU A 105 2.80 -2.73 -15.08
N SER A 106 3.20 -3.71 -14.30
CA SER A 106 4.31 -3.57 -13.39
C SER A 106 5.21 -4.80 -13.36
N LEU A 107 6.49 -4.54 -13.17
CA LEU A 107 7.53 -5.53 -12.92
C LEU A 107 8.33 -5.04 -11.72
N TYR A 108 8.62 -5.91 -10.79
CA TYR A 108 9.47 -5.56 -9.66
C TYR A 108 10.34 -6.72 -9.21
N SER A 109 11.47 -6.37 -8.63
CA SER A 109 12.39 -7.32 -8.02
C SER A 109 12.85 -6.76 -6.67
N THR A 110 12.60 -7.53 -5.63
CA THR A 110 12.97 -7.17 -4.25
C THR A 110 13.90 -8.23 -3.70
N ARG A 111 14.94 -7.80 -3.00
CA ARG A 111 15.85 -8.71 -2.31
C ARG A 111 16.18 -8.20 -0.91
N HIS A 112 15.95 -9.04 0.06
CA HIS A 112 16.36 -8.84 1.45
C HIS A 112 17.41 -9.87 1.83
N ARG A 113 18.55 -9.44 2.36
CA ARG A 113 19.65 -10.31 2.78
C ARG A 113 20.18 -9.92 4.16
N ARG A 114 20.77 -10.86 4.86
CA ARG A 114 21.55 -10.55 6.05
C ARG A 114 22.78 -9.72 5.67
N ASN A 115 23.14 -8.78 6.53
CA ASN A 115 24.28 -7.89 6.28
C ASN A 115 25.60 -8.57 6.65
N VAL A 116 25.87 -9.70 6.02
CA VAL A 116 27.12 -10.47 6.13
C VAL A 116 27.63 -10.81 4.73
N PRO A 117 28.93 -11.11 4.55
CA PRO A 117 29.47 -11.59 3.27
C PRO A 117 28.79 -12.87 2.80
N LYS A 118 28.78 -13.12 1.48
CA LYS A 118 28.09 -14.30 0.89
C LYS A 118 28.71 -15.65 1.30
N ASP A 119 29.97 -15.64 1.67
CA ASP A 119 30.76 -16.81 2.13
C ASP A 119 30.64 -17.06 3.64
N HIS A 120 29.90 -16.24 4.35
CA HIS A 120 29.68 -16.39 5.77
C HIS A 120 28.58 -17.42 6.06
N ASP A 121 28.78 -18.32 7.03
CA ASP A 121 27.83 -19.40 7.40
C ASP A 121 26.40 -18.90 7.72
N ASN A 122 26.29 -17.68 8.24
CA ASN A 122 25.00 -17.05 8.53
C ASN A 122 24.45 -16.25 7.35
N TYR A 123 25.01 -16.35 6.14
CA TYR A 123 24.42 -15.69 4.99
C TYR A 123 23.03 -16.27 4.70
N GLY A 124 22.13 -15.37 4.35
CA GLY A 124 20.78 -15.76 3.99
C GLY A 124 20.08 -14.63 3.27
N TYR A 125 19.12 -15.00 2.44
CA TYR A 125 18.36 -14.05 1.66
C TYR A 125 16.91 -14.49 1.47
N TYR A 126 16.11 -13.52 1.10
CA TYR A 126 14.74 -13.65 0.63
C TYR A 126 14.58 -12.72 -0.58
N SER A 127 14.05 -13.22 -1.66
CA SER A 127 13.83 -12.44 -2.88
C SER A 127 12.45 -12.69 -3.46
N ILE A 128 11.89 -11.63 -4.05
CA ILE A 128 10.62 -11.65 -4.79
C ILE A 128 10.89 -11.12 -6.17
N LEU A 129 10.45 -11.83 -7.19
CA LEU A 129 10.30 -11.33 -8.55
C LEU A 129 8.82 -11.30 -8.88
N GLY A 130 8.27 -10.12 -9.16
CA GLY A 130 6.85 -9.96 -9.38
C GLY A 130 6.51 -9.27 -10.70
N SER A 131 5.36 -9.61 -11.25
CA SER A 131 4.74 -8.95 -12.39
C SER A 131 3.24 -8.81 -12.19
N SER A 132 2.66 -7.73 -12.69
CA SER A 132 1.22 -7.48 -12.60
C SER A 132 0.69 -6.85 -13.89
N VAL A 133 -0.49 -7.28 -14.28
CA VAL A 133 -1.29 -6.66 -15.34
C VAL A 133 -2.63 -6.29 -14.75
N GLY A 134 -2.95 -5.00 -14.71
CA GLY A 134 -4.15 -4.48 -14.09
C GLY A 134 -4.99 -3.64 -15.04
N LEU A 135 -6.30 -3.70 -14.89
CA LEU A 135 -7.27 -2.87 -15.58
C LEU A 135 -8.16 -2.16 -14.56
N SER A 136 -8.15 -0.83 -14.61
CA SER A 136 -8.99 0.01 -13.76
C SER A 136 -10.05 0.72 -14.62
N LYS A 137 -11.31 0.66 -14.21
CA LYS A 137 -12.44 1.24 -14.92
C LYS A 137 -13.30 2.07 -13.99
N ARG A 138 -13.59 3.31 -14.37
CA ARG A 138 -14.64 4.10 -13.72
C ARG A 138 -16.00 3.65 -14.23
N LEU A 139 -16.93 3.37 -13.32
CA LEU A 139 -18.30 2.99 -13.65
C LEU A 139 -19.18 4.25 -13.69
N ARG A 140 -20.29 4.18 -14.45
CA ARG A 140 -21.27 5.29 -14.55
C ARG A 140 -22.53 5.04 -13.72
N VAL A 141 -22.73 3.81 -13.32
CA VAL A 141 -23.90 3.37 -12.57
C VAL A 141 -23.41 2.72 -11.29
N PRO A 142 -23.93 3.09 -10.14
CA PRO A 142 -25.02 4.05 -9.84
C PRO A 142 -24.62 5.52 -10.00
N ASP A 143 -23.35 5.89 -9.86
CA ASP A 143 -22.80 7.22 -10.08
C ASP A 143 -21.34 7.15 -10.61
N ASP A 144 -20.77 8.30 -11.00
CA ASP A 144 -19.43 8.40 -11.58
C ASP A 144 -18.26 8.21 -10.57
N TYR A 145 -18.55 7.97 -9.30
CA TYR A 145 -17.53 7.74 -8.26
C TYR A 145 -17.20 6.26 -8.09
N PHE A 146 -17.99 5.35 -8.67
CA PHE A 146 -17.73 3.93 -8.59
C PHE A 146 -16.58 3.51 -9.51
N PHE A 147 -15.77 2.59 -9.02
CA PHE A 147 -14.68 1.99 -9.79
C PHE A 147 -14.64 0.47 -9.66
N LEU A 148 -14.14 -0.15 -10.70
CA LEU A 148 -13.79 -1.58 -10.74
C LEU A 148 -12.33 -1.70 -11.12
N ARG A 149 -11.57 -2.42 -10.32
CA ARG A 149 -10.15 -2.77 -10.58
C ARG A 149 -10.03 -4.27 -10.68
N GLN A 150 -9.27 -4.73 -11.65
CA GLN A 150 -8.96 -6.14 -11.84
C GLN A 150 -7.48 -6.27 -12.15
N SER A 151 -6.82 -7.26 -11.58
CA SER A 151 -5.43 -7.54 -11.93
C SER A 151 -5.12 -9.03 -11.87
N ILE A 152 -4.17 -9.44 -12.68
CA ILE A 152 -3.50 -10.73 -12.60
C ILE A 152 -2.09 -10.44 -12.12
N ASN A 153 -1.69 -11.11 -11.05
CA ASN A 153 -0.41 -10.90 -10.41
C ASN A 153 0.34 -12.24 -10.38
N TYR A 154 1.60 -12.20 -10.70
CA TYR A 154 2.51 -13.33 -10.53
C TYR A 154 3.70 -12.91 -9.69
N GLN A 155 4.04 -13.72 -8.68
CA GLN A 155 5.17 -13.51 -7.81
C GLN A 155 5.92 -14.83 -7.64
N HIS A 156 7.22 -14.76 -7.80
CA HIS A 156 8.12 -15.84 -7.48
C HIS A 156 8.94 -15.48 -6.26
N TYR A 157 8.81 -16.28 -5.22
CA TYR A 157 9.54 -16.16 -3.97
C TYR A 157 10.69 -17.16 -3.95
N GLU A 158 11.86 -16.71 -3.56
CA GLU A 158 13.03 -17.55 -3.38
C GLU A 158 13.71 -17.20 -2.05
N MET A 159 14.05 -18.20 -1.26
CA MET A 159 14.71 -17.98 0.03
C MET A 159 15.71 -19.08 0.36
N ASP A 160 16.77 -18.68 1.03
CA ASP A 160 17.74 -19.56 1.66
C ASP A 160 18.23 -18.93 2.95
N ASN A 161 18.02 -19.62 4.09
CA ASN A 161 18.32 -19.09 5.43
C ASN A 161 17.78 -17.66 5.62
N SER A 162 16.49 -17.47 5.30
CA SER A 162 15.86 -16.15 5.21
C SER A 162 16.12 -15.27 6.45
N PRO A 163 16.42 -13.97 6.26
CA PRO A 163 16.50 -13.00 7.36
C PRO A 163 15.15 -12.74 8.03
N ILE A 164 14.07 -13.02 7.30
CA ILE A 164 12.68 -12.92 7.76
C ILE A 164 12.16 -14.32 7.97
N ARG A 165 11.49 -14.55 9.09
CA ARG A 165 10.91 -15.87 9.38
C ARG A 165 9.57 -16.04 8.69
N PHE A 166 9.51 -17.06 7.87
CA PHE A 166 8.28 -17.63 7.34
C PHE A 166 8.06 -19.04 7.92
N LEU A 167 7.08 -19.76 7.40
CA LEU A 167 6.82 -21.15 7.83
C LEU A 167 7.94 -22.11 7.45
N PHE A 168 8.82 -21.73 6.52
CA PHE A 168 10.03 -22.45 6.11
C PHE A 168 11.15 -21.45 5.80
N ASP A 169 12.40 -21.88 5.94
CA ASP A 169 13.57 -21.02 5.82
C ASP A 169 14.31 -21.15 4.49
N LYS A 170 14.01 -22.21 3.72
CA LYS A 170 14.63 -22.51 2.43
C LYS A 170 13.62 -23.10 1.47
N GLY A 171 13.66 -22.64 0.22
CA GLY A 171 12.79 -23.11 -0.85
C GLY A 171 12.34 -21.99 -1.77
N SER A 172 11.40 -22.30 -2.64
CA SER A 172 10.75 -21.36 -3.53
C SER A 172 9.24 -21.56 -3.53
N SER A 173 8.51 -20.48 -3.82
CA SER A 173 7.05 -20.50 -3.95
C SER A 173 6.61 -19.64 -5.12
N ASN A 174 5.56 -20.10 -5.79
CA ASN A 174 4.90 -19.36 -6.86
C ASN A 174 3.52 -18.89 -6.42
N ASN A 175 3.22 -17.64 -6.65
CA ASN A 175 1.92 -17.03 -6.38
C ASN A 175 1.35 -16.47 -7.67
N LEU A 176 0.36 -17.15 -8.24
CA LEU A 176 -0.43 -16.61 -9.34
C LEU A 176 -1.81 -16.26 -8.79
N SER A 177 -2.16 -14.98 -8.78
CA SER A 177 -3.42 -14.53 -8.22
C SER A 177 -4.18 -13.62 -9.16
N TYR A 178 -5.50 -13.70 -9.09
CA TYR A 178 -6.43 -12.75 -9.68
C TYR A 178 -7.02 -11.90 -8.57
N GLN A 179 -6.95 -10.59 -8.73
CA GLN A 179 -7.52 -9.65 -7.78
C GLN A 179 -8.64 -8.85 -8.44
N ILE A 180 -9.76 -8.74 -7.75
CA ILE A 180 -10.88 -7.87 -8.13
C ILE A 180 -11.17 -6.93 -6.97
N GLY A 181 -11.26 -5.62 -7.28
CA GLY A 181 -11.61 -4.57 -6.32
C GLY A 181 -12.78 -3.75 -6.85
N PHE A 182 -13.76 -3.57 -6.01
CA PHE A 182 -14.93 -2.73 -6.30
C PHE A 182 -15.08 -1.70 -5.20
N GLY A 183 -15.35 -0.45 -5.56
CA GLY A 183 -15.51 0.61 -4.56
C GLY A 183 -16.07 1.88 -5.13
N ARG A 184 -16.29 2.82 -4.21
CA ARG A 184 -16.76 4.18 -4.49
C ARG A 184 -15.85 5.17 -3.77
N ASN A 185 -15.35 6.16 -4.51
CA ASN A 185 -14.51 7.22 -3.96
C ASN A 185 -15.08 8.59 -4.35
N SER A 186 -15.62 9.31 -3.38
CA SER A 186 -16.18 10.66 -3.51
C SER A 186 -15.44 11.69 -2.67
N ILE A 187 -14.20 11.39 -2.28
CA ILE A 187 -13.33 12.29 -1.50
C ILE A 187 -13.07 13.56 -2.32
N ASP A 188 -13.23 14.73 -1.68
CA ASP A 188 -13.18 16.04 -2.33
C ASP A 188 -11.75 16.55 -2.58
N ALA A 189 -10.78 16.13 -1.78
CA ALA A 189 -9.39 16.54 -1.91
C ALA A 189 -8.41 15.45 -1.49
N PRO A 190 -7.26 15.28 -2.17
CA PRO A 190 -6.33 14.18 -1.85
C PRO A 190 -5.50 14.43 -0.58
N LEU A 191 -5.11 15.67 -0.27
CA LEU A 191 -4.19 15.96 0.84
C LEU A 191 -4.90 16.26 2.16
N PHE A 192 -5.97 17.05 2.10
CA PHE A 192 -6.78 17.39 3.27
C PHE A 192 -8.26 17.25 2.90
N PRO A 193 -8.79 16.04 2.90
CA PRO A 193 -10.21 15.81 2.66
C PRO A 193 -11.07 16.46 3.73
N ARG A 194 -12.10 17.17 3.32
CA ARG A 194 -13.09 17.82 4.20
C ARG A 194 -14.43 17.11 4.16
N ARG A 195 -14.75 16.48 3.03
CA ARG A 195 -16.02 15.79 2.79
C ARG A 195 -15.83 14.59 1.86
N GLY A 196 -16.78 13.69 1.92
CA GLY A 196 -16.83 12.53 1.05
C GLY A 196 -16.41 11.25 1.74
N SER A 197 -16.39 10.20 0.95
CA SER A 197 -16.04 8.87 1.46
C SER A 197 -15.34 8.05 0.40
N GLU A 198 -14.50 7.13 0.84
CA GLU A 198 -14.00 6.01 0.05
C GLU A 198 -14.42 4.71 0.72
N VAL A 199 -15.17 3.88 0.01
CA VAL A 199 -15.53 2.54 0.47
C VAL A 199 -15.14 1.55 -0.61
N SER A 200 -14.40 0.51 -0.24
CA SER A 200 -13.98 -0.52 -1.20
C SER A 200 -13.88 -1.90 -0.56
N VAL A 201 -14.11 -2.90 -1.39
CA VAL A 201 -13.87 -4.32 -1.12
C VAL A 201 -12.95 -4.85 -2.18
N SER A 202 -11.93 -5.59 -1.80
CA SER A 202 -11.10 -6.34 -2.73
C SER A 202 -11.05 -7.81 -2.34
N LEU A 203 -10.99 -8.65 -3.36
CA LEU A 203 -10.84 -10.10 -3.26
C LEU A 203 -9.69 -10.52 -4.14
N GLN A 204 -8.73 -11.20 -3.55
CA GLN A 204 -7.61 -11.84 -4.24
C GLN A 204 -7.77 -13.35 -4.13
N LEU A 205 -7.68 -14.03 -5.25
CA LEU A 205 -7.87 -15.48 -5.38
C LEU A 205 -6.68 -16.09 -6.09
N THR A 206 -6.17 -17.17 -5.57
CA THR A 206 -5.26 -18.06 -6.30
C THR A 206 -6.04 -19.26 -6.84
N PRO A 207 -5.57 -19.94 -7.91
CA PRO A 207 -6.15 -21.20 -8.30
C PRO A 207 -6.00 -22.26 -7.18
N PRO A 208 -7.03 -23.07 -6.93
CA PRO A 208 -6.98 -24.16 -5.95
C PRO A 208 -6.26 -25.37 -6.56
N TYR A 209 -4.94 -25.32 -6.69
CA TYR A 209 -4.11 -26.32 -7.37
C TYR A 209 -4.28 -27.73 -6.78
N SER A 210 -4.46 -27.80 -5.46
CA SER A 210 -4.63 -29.07 -4.76
C SER A 210 -5.89 -29.82 -5.14
N LEU A 211 -6.95 -29.11 -5.57
CA LEU A 211 -8.19 -29.73 -6.04
C LEU A 211 -8.04 -30.42 -7.40
N PHE A 212 -6.98 -30.11 -8.14
CA PHE A 212 -6.67 -30.68 -9.45
C PHE A 212 -5.50 -31.68 -9.40
N SER A 213 -5.03 -32.03 -8.20
CA SER A 213 -3.89 -32.92 -7.98
C SER A 213 -4.32 -34.11 -7.12
N ASP A 214 -3.91 -35.32 -7.52
CA ASP A 214 -4.10 -36.55 -6.74
C ASP A 214 -3.03 -36.75 -5.64
N ALA A 215 -2.20 -35.72 -5.37
CA ALA A 215 -1.11 -35.81 -4.42
C ALA A 215 -1.63 -35.77 -2.97
N ASP A 216 -1.06 -36.65 -2.14
CA ASP A 216 -1.29 -36.64 -0.69
C ASP A 216 -0.45 -35.53 -0.03
N TYR A 217 -1.10 -34.40 0.26
CA TYR A 217 -0.45 -33.24 0.87
C TYR A 217 -0.08 -33.45 2.35
N THR A 218 -0.64 -34.46 3.02
CA THR A 218 -0.30 -34.75 4.43
C THR A 218 1.14 -35.22 4.59
N GLN A 219 1.69 -35.87 3.58
CA GLN A 219 3.05 -36.46 3.57
C GLN A 219 4.11 -35.50 2.99
N LYS A 220 3.71 -34.40 2.36
CA LYS A 220 4.65 -33.45 1.76
C LYS A 220 5.35 -32.59 2.81
N SER A 221 6.60 -32.22 2.54
CA SER A 221 7.32 -31.20 3.30
C SER A 221 6.67 -29.80 3.13
N ARG A 222 7.02 -28.85 3.98
CA ARG A 222 6.40 -27.52 3.93
C ARG A 222 6.73 -26.75 2.64
N ASP A 223 7.94 -26.84 2.14
CA ASP A 223 8.37 -26.25 0.88
C ASP A 223 7.62 -26.84 -0.32
N GLU A 224 7.39 -28.16 -0.34
CA GLU A 224 6.59 -28.82 -1.37
C GLU A 224 5.10 -28.46 -1.30
N LYS A 225 4.54 -28.28 -0.08
CA LYS A 225 3.14 -27.83 0.09
C LYS A 225 2.89 -26.46 -0.45
N PHE A 226 3.89 -25.56 -0.36
CA PHE A 226 3.79 -24.16 -0.74
C PHE A 226 4.54 -23.83 -2.03
N GLU A 227 4.86 -24.82 -2.87
CA GLU A 227 5.42 -24.58 -4.20
C GLU A 227 4.51 -23.67 -5.05
N TRP A 228 3.20 -23.90 -4.97
CA TRP A 228 2.17 -23.00 -5.48
C TRP A 228 1.25 -22.59 -4.35
N LEU A 229 1.10 -21.29 -4.14
CA LEU A 229 0.28 -20.78 -3.05
C LEU A 229 -1.21 -20.90 -3.37
N GLU A 230 -1.98 -21.35 -2.38
CA GLU A 230 -3.42 -21.49 -2.44
C GLU A 230 -4.09 -20.71 -1.32
N TYR A 231 -4.81 -19.64 -1.67
CA TYR A 231 -5.52 -18.82 -0.69
C TYR A 231 -6.60 -17.96 -1.35
N HIS A 232 -7.46 -17.43 -0.51
CA HIS A 232 -8.29 -16.29 -0.83
C HIS A 232 -8.10 -15.21 0.23
N LYS A 233 -8.00 -13.95 -0.20
CA LYS A 233 -7.76 -12.80 0.67
C LYS A 233 -8.78 -11.72 0.40
N TRP A 234 -9.41 -11.25 1.46
CA TRP A 234 -10.41 -10.23 1.42
C TRP A 234 -9.93 -9.00 2.18
N ASN A 235 -10.06 -7.83 1.59
CA ASN A 235 -9.80 -6.58 2.27
C ASN A 235 -11.01 -5.67 2.12
N PHE A 236 -11.42 -5.06 3.23
CA PHE A 236 -12.45 -4.04 3.30
C PHE A 236 -11.84 -2.74 3.79
N LYS A 237 -12.12 -1.65 3.08
CA LYS A 237 -11.71 -0.29 3.40
C LYS A 237 -12.93 0.62 3.43
N SER A 238 -13.03 1.48 4.47
CA SER A 238 -14.07 2.51 4.56
C SER A 238 -13.51 3.74 5.24
N ASP A 239 -13.45 4.85 4.51
CA ASP A 239 -12.97 6.16 4.97
C ASP A 239 -14.08 7.19 4.79
N TRP A 240 -14.35 7.97 5.80
CA TRP A 240 -15.35 9.03 5.81
C TRP A 240 -14.78 10.32 6.36
N TYR A 241 -15.06 11.41 5.67
CA TYR A 241 -14.62 12.75 6.04
C TYR A 241 -15.83 13.66 6.18
N THR A 242 -15.93 14.35 7.33
CA THR A 242 -17.05 15.22 7.64
C THR A 242 -16.53 16.49 8.31
N SER A 243 -16.80 17.65 7.71
CA SER A 243 -16.58 18.93 8.39
C SER A 243 -17.58 19.09 9.53
N ILE A 244 -17.09 19.28 10.75
CA ILE A 244 -17.92 19.45 11.95
C ILE A 244 -18.29 20.91 12.15
N VAL A 245 -17.29 21.75 12.33
CA VAL A 245 -17.43 23.18 12.53
C VAL A 245 -16.22 23.93 11.95
N GLY A 246 -16.48 24.97 11.16
CA GLY A 246 -15.39 25.70 10.48
C GLY A 246 -14.52 24.78 9.64
N ASP A 247 -13.23 24.78 9.96
CA ASP A 247 -12.23 23.96 9.27
C ASP A 247 -11.91 22.64 10.00
N LEU A 248 -12.59 22.36 11.12
CA LEU A 248 -12.41 21.11 11.86
C LEU A 248 -13.09 19.95 11.12
N VAL A 249 -12.32 18.91 10.82
CA VAL A 249 -12.77 17.71 10.11
C VAL A 249 -12.66 16.49 10.99
N LEU A 250 -13.71 15.69 11.02
CA LEU A 250 -13.67 14.32 11.54
C LEU A 250 -13.39 13.37 10.37
N ALA A 251 -12.32 12.61 10.48
CA ALA A 251 -12.00 11.49 9.60
C ALA A 251 -12.20 10.19 10.38
N THR A 252 -13.01 9.27 9.85
CA THR A 252 -13.18 7.92 10.42
C THR A 252 -12.74 6.89 9.40
N LYS A 253 -11.96 5.91 9.85
CA LYS A 253 -11.43 4.85 8.99
C LYS A 253 -11.72 3.49 9.60
N ILE A 254 -12.13 2.55 8.76
CA ILE A 254 -12.39 1.15 9.13
C ILE A 254 -11.66 0.26 8.13
N ARG A 255 -10.93 -0.71 8.66
CA ARG A 255 -10.22 -1.72 7.89
C ARG A 255 -10.52 -3.11 8.43
N PHE A 256 -10.74 -4.05 7.52
CA PHE A 256 -10.81 -5.46 7.81
C PHE A 256 -10.02 -6.23 6.77
N GLY A 257 -9.29 -7.23 7.20
CA GLY A 257 -8.65 -8.20 6.34
C GLY A 257 -8.96 -9.61 6.78
N PHE A 258 -9.10 -10.48 5.81
CA PHE A 258 -9.32 -11.90 6.02
C PHE A 258 -8.53 -12.70 4.98
N LEU A 259 -7.75 -13.68 5.45
CA LEU A 259 -6.95 -14.61 4.66
C LEU A 259 -7.40 -16.02 4.96
N GLY A 260 -7.90 -16.73 3.95
CA GLY A 260 -8.32 -18.11 4.06
C GLY A 260 -7.56 -19.02 3.10
N TYR A 261 -7.75 -20.32 3.25
CA TYR A 261 -7.16 -21.37 2.41
C TYR A 261 -8.25 -22.31 1.91
N TYR A 262 -7.95 -23.08 0.86
CA TYR A 262 -8.92 -24.01 0.26
C TYR A 262 -8.77 -25.44 0.81
N ASN A 263 -7.54 -25.85 1.15
CA ASN A 263 -7.21 -27.19 1.58
C ASN A 263 -6.56 -27.20 2.97
N SER A 264 -7.17 -27.89 3.92
CA SER A 264 -6.70 -28.01 5.30
C SER A 264 -5.35 -28.75 5.43
N ASP A 265 -5.05 -29.67 4.51
CA ASP A 265 -3.80 -30.46 4.54
C ASP A 265 -2.58 -29.62 4.11
N ILE A 266 -2.81 -28.59 3.31
CA ILE A 266 -1.83 -27.55 2.97
C ILE A 266 -1.77 -26.52 4.10
N GLY A 267 -2.93 -26.02 4.52
CA GLY A 267 -3.07 -25.05 5.59
C GLY A 267 -2.84 -23.61 5.14
N GLN A 268 -2.54 -22.76 6.10
CA GLN A 268 -2.41 -21.31 5.92
C GLN A 268 -1.17 -20.94 5.11
N PRO A 269 -1.26 -20.02 4.11
CA PRO A 269 -0.12 -19.61 3.32
C PRO A 269 0.97 -18.96 4.20
N PRO A 270 2.26 -19.14 3.85
CA PRO A 270 3.37 -18.55 4.61
C PRO A 270 3.50 -17.04 4.38
N PHE A 271 3.00 -16.54 3.27
CA PHE A 271 3.02 -15.15 2.87
C PHE A 271 1.61 -14.56 2.93
N GLU A 272 1.45 -13.27 2.63
CA GLU A 272 0.16 -12.57 2.56
C GLU A 272 -0.56 -12.38 3.91
N ARG A 273 0.07 -12.72 5.02
CA ARG A 273 -0.48 -12.54 6.36
C ARG A 273 -0.42 -11.09 6.81
N PHE A 274 -1.29 -10.73 7.76
CA PHE A 274 -1.40 -9.40 8.31
C PHE A 274 -0.53 -9.24 9.56
N TYR A 275 0.22 -8.14 9.61
CA TYR A 275 1.05 -7.78 10.74
C TYR A 275 0.55 -6.45 11.31
N LEU A 276 0.22 -6.39 12.58
CA LEU A 276 -0.43 -5.24 13.20
C LEU A 276 0.42 -4.62 14.29
N GLY A 277 0.48 -3.29 14.31
CA GLY A 277 1.20 -2.47 15.29
C GLY A 277 2.24 -1.54 14.66
N GLY A 278 2.63 -0.50 15.38
CA GLY A 278 3.61 0.47 14.93
C GLY A 278 3.06 1.53 13.98
N ASP A 279 3.96 2.09 13.19
CA ASP A 279 3.66 3.18 12.25
C ASP A 279 3.30 2.71 10.82
N GLY A 280 3.38 1.41 10.56
CA GLY A 280 3.18 0.84 9.23
C GLY A 280 4.36 1.05 8.26
N LEU A 281 5.41 1.77 8.67
CA LEU A 281 6.56 2.06 7.81
C LEU A 281 7.49 0.88 7.61
N THR A 282 7.57 0.00 8.59
CA THR A 282 8.43 -1.17 8.55
C THR A 282 7.95 -2.23 7.56
N GLY A 283 6.77 -2.04 7.00
CA GLY A 283 6.07 -3.00 6.19
C GLY A 283 5.68 -2.55 4.80
N TRP A 284 6.33 -1.58 4.25
CA TRP A 284 6.17 -1.31 2.83
C TRP A 284 6.40 -2.60 2.06
N GLU A 285 5.42 -3.27 1.60
CA GLU A 285 5.39 -4.44 0.69
C GLU A 285 6.75 -5.04 0.29
N ILE A 286 7.76 -4.63 1.03
CA ILE A 286 9.19 -4.78 0.84
C ILE A 286 9.57 -6.25 0.92
N ASP A 287 8.85 -6.98 1.78
CA ASP A 287 9.12 -8.37 2.09
C ASP A 287 7.90 -9.28 1.94
N GLY A 288 6.84 -8.80 1.29
CA GLY A 288 5.59 -9.54 1.09
C GLY A 288 4.70 -9.61 2.34
N ARG A 289 5.03 -8.86 3.40
CA ARG A 289 4.17 -8.72 4.58
C ARG A 289 3.27 -7.50 4.43
N GLU A 290 1.99 -7.68 4.71
CA GLU A 290 1.05 -6.57 4.83
C GLU A 290 1.06 -6.07 6.27
N VAL A 291 1.62 -4.88 6.49
CA VAL A 291 1.72 -4.26 7.81
C VAL A 291 0.66 -3.19 7.96
N ILE A 292 -0.11 -3.32 9.02
CA ILE A 292 -1.19 -2.41 9.37
C ILE A 292 -0.75 -1.58 10.57
N ALA A 293 -0.70 -0.26 10.39
CA ALA A 293 -0.37 0.65 11.47
C ALA A 293 -1.41 0.61 12.59
N LEU A 294 -0.96 0.62 13.83
CA LEU A 294 -1.77 0.99 15.00
C LEU A 294 -0.87 1.78 15.94
N ARG A 295 -1.05 3.10 15.90
CA ARG A 295 -0.19 4.05 16.62
C ARG A 295 -0.34 3.90 18.14
N GLY A 296 0.75 4.07 18.87
CA GLY A 296 0.81 3.88 20.32
C GLY A 296 1.17 2.47 20.76
N TYR A 297 1.53 1.61 19.80
CA TYR A 297 2.03 0.26 20.02
C TYR A 297 3.33 0.05 19.25
N ASP A 298 4.20 -0.82 19.75
CA ASP A 298 5.41 -1.22 19.04
C ASP A 298 5.09 -1.96 17.73
N ASP A 299 6.06 -1.94 16.80
CA ASP A 299 5.96 -2.65 15.53
C ASP A 299 5.63 -4.13 15.74
N TYR A 300 4.62 -4.61 15.04
CA TYR A 300 4.13 -6.00 15.07
C TYR A 300 3.63 -6.51 16.43
N SER A 301 3.58 -5.70 17.47
CA SER A 301 3.26 -6.14 18.83
C SER A 301 1.85 -6.68 18.99
N LEU A 302 0.93 -6.33 18.10
CA LEU A 302 -0.45 -6.82 18.06
C LEU A 302 -0.64 -8.00 17.09
N THR A 303 0.44 -8.57 16.63
CA THR A 303 0.45 -9.70 15.69
C THR A 303 0.52 -11.02 16.47
N PRO A 304 -0.17 -12.08 16.04
CA PRO A 304 0.02 -13.40 16.61
C PRO A 304 1.48 -13.84 16.60
N MET A 305 1.95 -14.38 17.72
CA MET A 305 3.33 -14.80 17.95
C MET A 305 3.45 -16.34 17.96
N ASP A 306 4.64 -16.85 17.61
CA ASP A 306 5.00 -18.25 17.78
C ASP A 306 5.45 -18.54 19.24
N GLU A 307 5.76 -19.80 19.53
CA GLU A 307 6.27 -20.25 20.83
C GLU A 307 7.59 -19.58 21.26
N ARG A 308 8.29 -18.93 20.33
CA ARG A 308 9.56 -18.21 20.55
C ARG A 308 9.36 -16.69 20.59
N ASN A 309 8.12 -16.25 20.71
CA ASN A 309 7.75 -14.83 20.74
C ASN A 309 8.16 -14.06 19.47
N GLN A 310 8.05 -14.71 18.29
CA GLN A 310 8.29 -14.08 17.00
C GLN A 310 6.97 -13.89 16.25
N PRO A 311 6.75 -12.72 15.60
CA PRO A 311 5.52 -12.46 14.88
C PRO A 311 5.40 -13.34 13.64
N ILE A 312 4.31 -14.11 13.57
CA ILE A 312 4.01 -15.02 12.44
C ILE A 312 2.91 -14.50 11.51
N GLY A 313 2.34 -13.35 11.81
CA GLY A 313 1.24 -12.77 11.06
C GLY A 313 -0.12 -13.36 11.41
N GLY A 314 -1.15 -12.51 11.38
CA GLY A 314 -2.55 -12.90 11.54
C GLY A 314 -3.17 -13.28 10.21
N ASN A 315 -4.22 -14.10 10.27
CA ASN A 315 -5.06 -14.39 9.10
C ASN A 315 -6.26 -13.44 9.01
N MET A 316 -6.54 -12.75 10.08
CA MET A 316 -7.58 -11.73 10.15
C MET A 316 -7.07 -10.54 10.94
N TYR A 317 -7.55 -9.37 10.59
CA TYR A 317 -7.40 -8.19 11.40
C TYR A 317 -8.60 -7.26 11.29
N ASN A 318 -8.75 -6.42 12.27
CA ASN A 318 -9.55 -5.22 12.17
C ASN A 318 -8.78 -3.99 12.67
N ARG A 319 -9.14 -2.84 12.15
CA ARG A 319 -8.68 -1.54 12.64
C ARG A 319 -9.78 -0.51 12.50
N TYR A 320 -9.97 0.25 13.54
CA TYR A 320 -10.86 1.40 13.61
C TYR A 320 -10.03 2.62 13.96
N SER A 321 -10.26 3.73 13.29
CA SER A 321 -9.58 4.99 13.57
C SER A 321 -10.57 6.15 13.47
N ALA A 322 -10.48 7.09 14.39
CA ALA A 322 -11.16 8.36 14.32
C ALA A 322 -10.15 9.48 14.60
N GLU A 323 -10.08 10.45 13.69
CA GLU A 323 -9.16 11.57 13.75
C GLU A 323 -9.91 12.89 13.68
N LEU A 324 -9.61 13.80 14.57
CA LEU A 324 -9.98 15.21 14.47
C LEU A 324 -8.83 15.96 13.83
N ARG A 325 -9.03 16.53 12.64
CA ARG A 325 -8.03 17.22 11.83
C ARG A 325 -8.33 18.69 11.76
N TYR A 326 -7.33 19.53 11.99
CA TYR A 326 -7.43 20.99 11.89
C TYR A 326 -6.32 21.55 11.00
N PRO A 327 -6.64 22.28 9.91
CA PRO A 327 -5.64 22.81 9.01
C PRO A 327 -4.98 24.05 9.62
N ILE A 328 -3.64 24.08 9.59
CA ILE A 328 -2.84 25.23 9.95
C ILE A 328 -2.55 26.07 8.69
N SER A 329 -2.25 25.38 7.59
CA SER A 329 -2.06 26.00 6.26
C SER A 329 -2.56 25.04 5.18
N LEU A 330 -3.36 25.54 4.25
CA LEU A 330 -3.80 24.80 3.05
C LEU A 330 -3.12 25.31 1.77
N ASN A 331 -1.96 25.98 1.91
CA ASN A 331 -1.19 26.41 0.75
C ASN A 331 -0.69 25.16 -0.02
N PRO A 332 -0.93 25.06 -1.34
CA PRO A 332 -0.46 23.93 -2.15
C PRO A 332 1.05 23.66 -2.09
N GLN A 333 1.85 24.70 -1.79
CA GLN A 333 3.30 24.56 -1.64
C GLN A 333 3.73 24.08 -0.25
N ALA A 334 2.87 24.19 0.76
CA ALA A 334 3.12 23.75 2.12
C ALA A 334 1.79 23.55 2.86
N THR A 335 1.11 22.42 2.62
CA THR A 335 -0.09 22.07 3.37
C THR A 335 0.32 21.51 4.73
N VAL A 336 -0.19 22.12 5.80
CA VAL A 336 0.11 21.73 7.19
C VAL A 336 -1.19 21.57 7.96
N TYR A 337 -1.36 20.46 8.66
CA TYR A 337 -2.48 20.26 9.57
C TYR A 337 -2.08 19.45 10.81
N ALA A 338 -2.73 19.75 11.92
CA ALA A 338 -2.63 19.01 13.15
C ALA A 338 -3.79 18.02 13.27
N LEU A 339 -3.58 16.95 14.02
CA LEU A 339 -4.61 15.95 14.28
C LEU A 339 -4.51 15.40 15.70
N ALA A 340 -5.67 14.99 16.23
CA ALA A 340 -5.77 14.12 17.40
C ALA A 340 -6.51 12.85 16.98
N PHE A 341 -6.11 11.70 17.48
CA PHE A 341 -6.68 10.44 17.05
C PHE A 341 -7.00 9.50 18.20
N VAL A 342 -7.95 8.63 17.95
CA VAL A 342 -8.19 7.40 18.71
C VAL A 342 -8.21 6.24 17.73
N GLU A 343 -7.54 5.14 18.10
CA GLU A 343 -7.47 3.94 17.28
C GLU A 343 -7.79 2.71 18.11
N ALA A 344 -8.28 1.69 17.44
CA ALA A 344 -8.54 0.39 18.05
C ALA A 344 -8.37 -0.70 16.98
N GLY A 345 -7.77 -1.82 17.36
CA GLY A 345 -7.59 -2.92 16.43
C GLY A 345 -7.02 -4.16 17.09
N ASN A 346 -7.06 -5.26 16.35
CA ASN A 346 -6.46 -6.52 16.78
C ASN A 346 -6.22 -7.42 15.55
N SER A 347 -5.45 -8.49 15.74
CA SER A 347 -5.30 -9.52 14.72
C SER A 347 -5.37 -10.92 15.31
N TRP A 348 -5.85 -11.88 14.50
CA TRP A 348 -6.10 -13.25 14.94
C TRP A 348 -5.54 -14.25 13.94
N LEU A 349 -5.07 -15.37 14.47
CA LEU A 349 -4.57 -16.48 13.67
C LEU A 349 -5.69 -17.45 13.24
N GLN A 350 -6.67 -17.69 14.11
CA GLN A 350 -7.75 -18.65 13.90
C GLN A 350 -9.09 -17.93 13.83
N PHE A 351 -9.93 -18.35 12.87
CA PHE A 351 -11.24 -17.77 12.64
C PHE A 351 -12.17 -17.90 13.85
N ASP A 352 -12.09 -19.03 14.54
CA ASP A 352 -12.92 -19.29 15.73
C ASP A 352 -12.67 -18.31 16.89
N ASN A 353 -11.50 -17.69 16.91
CA ASN A 353 -11.12 -16.70 17.93
C ASN A 353 -11.46 -15.27 17.50
N PHE A 354 -12.00 -15.06 16.30
CA PHE A 354 -12.30 -13.73 15.79
C PHE A 354 -13.44 -13.09 16.57
N ASN A 355 -13.12 -11.98 17.24
CA ASN A 355 -14.09 -11.10 17.88
C ASN A 355 -13.78 -9.65 17.51
N PRO A 356 -14.59 -8.98 16.69
CA PRO A 356 -14.32 -7.64 16.20
C PRO A 356 -14.34 -6.55 17.29
N PHE A 357 -14.79 -6.89 18.51
CA PHE A 357 -14.84 -6.00 19.67
C PHE A 357 -13.71 -6.27 20.69
N ASP A 358 -12.96 -7.37 20.53
CA ASP A 358 -11.74 -7.62 21.30
C ASP A 358 -10.57 -6.89 20.65
N VAL A 359 -10.44 -5.59 20.98
CA VAL A 359 -9.50 -4.67 20.35
C VAL A 359 -8.55 -4.06 21.36
N ARG A 360 -7.36 -3.73 20.92
CA ARG A 360 -6.38 -2.92 21.64
C ARG A 360 -6.54 -1.48 21.23
N ARG A 361 -6.62 -0.58 22.21
CA ARG A 361 -7.02 0.82 22.02
C ARG A 361 -5.84 1.74 22.26
N SER A 362 -5.78 2.81 21.49
CA SER A 362 -4.79 3.86 21.67
C SER A 362 -5.39 5.24 21.39
N ALA A 363 -4.69 6.27 21.83
CA ALA A 363 -4.97 7.65 21.47
C ALA A 363 -3.67 8.44 21.36
N GLY A 364 -3.73 9.55 20.63
CA GLY A 364 -2.58 10.40 20.44
C GLY A 364 -2.88 11.64 19.64
N PHE A 365 -1.82 12.31 19.26
CA PHE A 365 -1.88 13.51 18.44
C PHE A 365 -0.70 13.54 17.46
N GLY A 366 -0.84 14.33 16.42
CA GLY A 366 0.22 14.43 15.42
C GLY A 366 0.08 15.63 14.51
N ALA A 367 1.01 15.72 13.58
CA ALA A 367 1.04 16.75 12.55
C ALA A 367 1.37 16.13 11.20
N ARG A 368 0.85 16.74 10.15
CA ARG A 368 1.15 16.41 8.76
C ARG A 368 1.64 17.65 8.06
N ILE A 369 2.70 17.49 7.29
CA ILE A 369 3.33 18.56 6.50
C ILE A 369 3.52 18.01 5.10
N PHE A 370 2.81 18.56 4.13
CA PHE A 370 3.03 18.24 2.73
C PHE A 370 4.00 19.24 2.12
N LEU A 371 5.07 18.73 1.51
CA LEU A 371 6.04 19.49 0.73
C LEU A 371 6.15 18.87 -0.66
N PRO A 372 5.97 19.62 -1.76
CA PRO A 372 5.95 19.06 -3.12
C PRO A 372 7.14 18.18 -3.49
N MET A 373 8.34 18.48 -2.94
CA MET A 373 9.55 17.71 -3.20
C MET A 373 9.70 16.46 -2.33
N PHE A 374 9.06 16.42 -1.16
CA PHE A 374 9.24 15.34 -0.17
C PHE A 374 7.97 14.53 0.08
N GLY A 375 6.83 14.97 -0.49
CA GLY A 375 5.54 14.35 -0.22
C GLY A 375 4.97 14.72 1.15
N LEU A 376 4.13 13.87 1.71
CA LEU A 376 3.51 14.05 3.01
C LEU A 376 4.43 13.52 4.11
N LEU A 377 4.81 14.40 5.03
CA LEU A 377 5.55 14.06 6.25
C LEU A 377 4.57 13.98 7.42
N GLY A 378 4.64 12.92 8.20
CA GLY A 378 3.84 12.72 9.39
C GLY A 378 4.70 12.54 10.62
N ILE A 379 4.29 13.15 11.72
CA ILE A 379 4.86 12.93 13.06
C ILE A 379 3.69 12.74 13.99
N ASP A 380 3.63 11.58 14.65
CA ASP A 380 2.61 11.26 15.62
C ASP A 380 3.24 10.85 16.94
N TRP A 381 2.58 11.17 18.03
CA TRP A 381 2.80 10.55 19.33
C TRP A 381 1.52 9.82 19.74
N GLY A 382 1.66 8.54 20.07
CA GLY A 382 0.56 7.69 20.48
C GLY A 382 0.86 6.94 21.76
N TYR A 383 -0.21 6.62 22.52
CA TYR A 383 -0.17 5.84 23.75
C TYR A 383 -1.21 4.73 23.70
N GLY A 384 -0.77 3.48 23.93
CA GLY A 384 -1.65 2.32 24.00
C GLY A 384 -2.22 2.12 25.41
N PHE A 385 -3.53 1.92 25.51
CA PHE A 385 -4.21 1.76 26.80
C PHE A 385 -4.18 0.32 27.32
N ASP A 386 -4.00 -0.64 26.41
CA ASP A 386 -4.12 -2.06 26.73
C ASP A 386 -2.73 -2.71 26.70
N GLU A 387 -2.34 -3.34 27.79
CA GLU A 387 -1.09 -4.10 27.87
C GLU A 387 -1.10 -5.31 26.93
N ILE A 388 0.08 -5.65 26.42
CA ILE A 388 0.27 -6.79 25.53
C ILE A 388 0.91 -7.94 26.32
N PRO A 389 0.27 -9.10 26.44
CA PRO A 389 0.83 -10.24 27.13
C PRO A 389 2.20 -10.64 26.58
N GLY A 390 3.21 -10.71 27.45
CA GLY A 390 4.58 -11.10 27.09
C GLY A 390 5.44 -9.98 26.49
N MET A 391 4.91 -8.76 26.34
CA MET A 391 5.63 -7.59 25.80
C MET A 391 5.43 -6.36 26.68
N PRO A 392 6.01 -6.32 27.89
CA PRO A 392 5.90 -5.16 28.77
C PRO A 392 6.51 -3.93 28.10
N GLY A 393 5.81 -2.79 28.15
CA GLY A 393 6.24 -1.53 27.56
C GLY A 393 5.91 -1.35 26.07
N ALA A 394 5.41 -2.36 25.36
CA ALA A 394 5.06 -2.27 23.94
C ALA A 394 3.86 -1.33 23.65
N ASN A 395 3.16 -0.87 24.70
CA ASN A 395 2.05 0.09 24.66
C ASN A 395 2.41 1.44 25.30
N GLU A 396 3.64 1.63 25.73
CA GLU A 396 4.09 2.91 26.27
C GLU A 396 4.22 3.96 25.15
N GLY A 397 4.19 5.26 25.50
CA GLY A 397 4.16 6.36 24.52
C GLY A 397 5.20 6.25 23.42
N GLN A 398 4.75 6.11 22.18
CA GLN A 398 5.55 5.89 20.97
C GLN A 398 5.51 7.12 20.06
N PHE A 399 6.67 7.46 19.48
CA PHE A 399 6.75 8.40 18.37
C PHE A 399 6.77 7.63 17.05
N HIS A 400 5.91 8.06 16.12
CA HIS A 400 5.79 7.50 14.79
C HIS A 400 6.13 8.55 13.75
N PHE A 401 6.93 8.16 12.78
CA PHE A 401 7.30 9.00 11.63
C PHE A 401 6.78 8.40 10.35
N SER A 402 6.22 9.21 9.47
CA SER A 402 5.85 8.78 8.11
C SER A 402 6.37 9.76 7.06
N ILE A 403 6.81 9.24 5.91
CA ILE A 403 7.31 10.03 4.78
C ILE A 403 6.70 9.48 3.50
N GLY A 404 6.07 10.37 2.72
CA GLY A 404 5.52 10.03 1.41
C GLY A 404 4.15 9.34 1.44
N GLN A 405 3.70 8.89 2.60
CA GLN A 405 2.39 8.25 2.79
C GLN A 405 1.68 8.76 4.05
N GLU A 406 0.36 8.75 4.02
CA GLU A 406 -0.44 8.87 5.24
C GLU A 406 -0.35 7.54 6.01
N ILE A 407 -0.29 7.59 7.34
CA ILE A 407 -0.43 6.39 8.18
C ILE A 407 -1.88 5.89 8.00
N ASP A 408 -2.00 4.78 7.31
CA ASP A 408 -3.29 4.24 6.89
C ASP A 408 -3.71 3.06 7.76
#